data_0e081ad65f9af0089041cf3f6692ca95
#
_entry.id   0e081ad65f9af0089041cf3f6692ca95
#
_cell.length_a   1.000
_cell.length_b   1.000
_cell.length_c   1.000
_cell.angle_alpha   90.00
_cell.angle_beta   90.00
_cell.angle_gamma   90.00
#
_symmetry.space_group_name_H-M   'P 1'
#
loop_
_entity.id
_entity.type
_entity.pdbx_description
1 polymer ?
#
loop_
_entity_poly.entity_id
_entity_poly.type
_entity_poly.pdbx_seq_one_letter_code
_entity_poly.pdbx_strand_id
1 'polypeptide(L)'
;TLSSSSAASDVYKRQGEYQPYFSRRAGSELEKKYKEKGYELSCVPMLRGDRYYLFYYKVYSDVRLVGAPSAMLGAFGGDTDNWSWPQHKCDFSLYRVYADKDGNPAKYSKDNVPLQPQYVLPVSVAGLKEGDYAMLLGYPGSTARYTPSFGVAEKIEVSDPAMVKVRDVKLAILREAMQADPEVKLQYASKYFGNSNYWKYAIGEMKYTRQYDVVGLKTAEEQKLTEWIKADSRRLSKYGDLIAELRECYAFQAPYIAADIYHKETMINGSDLSLIHISEPTRHAQIS
;
A
#
# COMPACT_ATOMS: atom_id res chain seq x y z
N THR A 1 10.51 -19.88 5.08
CA THR A 1 9.12 -19.92 5.55
C THR A 1 9.11 -20.51 6.94
N LEU A 2 9.02 -19.67 7.97
CA LEU A 2 8.75 -20.13 9.33
C LEU A 2 7.25 -20.44 9.39
N SER A 3 6.86 -21.67 9.10
CA SER A 3 5.55 -22.15 9.47
C SER A 3 5.50 -22.20 10.98
N SER A 4 4.58 -21.45 11.59
CA SER A 4 4.16 -21.49 13.00
C SER A 4 5.21 -22.09 13.94
N SER A 5 6.29 -21.37 14.24
CA SER A 5 7.12 -21.70 15.38
C SER A 5 6.33 -21.39 16.66
N SER A 6 6.61 -22.15 17.73
CA SER A 6 5.97 -21.98 19.04
C SER A 6 5.91 -20.53 19.54
N ALA A 7 6.85 -19.67 19.14
CA ALA A 7 6.86 -18.24 19.46
C ALA A 7 5.71 -17.44 18.80
N ALA A 8 5.33 -17.78 17.56
CA ALA A 8 4.17 -17.15 16.92
C ALA A 8 2.86 -17.66 17.53
N SER A 9 2.79 -18.95 17.92
CA SER A 9 1.63 -19.51 18.60
C SER A 9 1.44 -18.97 20.01
N ASP A 10 2.51 -18.62 20.70
CA ASP A 10 2.44 -18.02 22.06
C ASP A 10 2.00 -16.54 22.01
N VAL A 11 2.30 -15.83 20.92
CA VAL A 11 1.75 -14.51 20.65
C VAL A 11 0.25 -14.59 20.33
N TYR A 12 -0.17 -15.63 19.61
CA TYR A 12 -1.58 -15.87 19.28
C TYR A 12 -2.44 -16.21 20.50
N LYS A 13 -1.91 -16.94 21.48
CA LYS A 13 -2.62 -17.30 22.73
C LYS A 13 -2.92 -16.15 23.66
N ARG A 14 -2.31 -14.97 23.45
CA ARG A 14 -2.56 -13.74 24.21
C ARG A 14 -3.50 -12.76 23.48
N GLN A 15 -4.33 -13.25 22.56
CA GLN A 15 -5.29 -12.46 21.82
C GLN A 15 -6.38 -11.86 22.72
N GLY A 16 -6.20 -10.65 23.10
CA GLY A 16 -7.17 -9.79 23.75
C GLY A 16 -6.82 -8.32 23.62
N GLU A 17 -5.59 -8.01 23.17
CA GLU A 17 -5.09 -6.65 23.15
C GLU A 17 -4.38 -6.32 21.84
N TYR A 18 -4.92 -5.43 21.03
CA TYR A 18 -4.36 -4.63 19.94
C TYR A 18 -3.39 -5.33 18.96
N GLN A 19 -3.90 -5.97 17.93
CA GLN A 19 -3.14 -6.67 16.88
C GLN A 19 -1.98 -5.88 16.23
N PRO A 20 -2.07 -4.56 15.91
CA PRO A 20 -0.95 -3.85 15.28
C PRO A 20 0.29 -3.70 16.17
N TYR A 21 0.08 -3.59 17.48
CA TYR A 21 1.18 -3.45 18.43
C TYR A 21 1.91 -4.77 18.68
N PHE A 22 1.15 -5.87 18.79
CA PHE A 22 1.71 -7.21 18.94
C PHE A 22 2.50 -7.66 17.71
N SER A 23 2.00 -7.38 16.52
CA SER A 23 2.71 -7.76 15.29
C SER A 23 4.05 -7.04 15.12
N ARG A 24 4.15 -5.75 15.47
CA ARG A 24 5.43 -5.01 15.44
C ARG A 24 6.43 -5.54 16.46
N ARG A 25 6.00 -5.80 17.70
CA ARG A 25 6.87 -6.32 18.75
C ARG A 25 7.36 -7.72 18.42
N ALA A 26 6.47 -8.61 18.02
CA ALA A 26 6.82 -9.97 17.61
C ALA A 26 7.77 -9.97 16.41
N GLY A 27 7.53 -9.12 15.42
CA GLY A 27 8.42 -8.93 14.27
C GLY A 27 9.81 -8.49 14.69
N SER A 28 9.92 -7.47 15.56
CA SER A 28 11.20 -6.98 16.07
C SER A 28 11.96 -8.01 16.89
N GLU A 29 11.26 -8.84 17.67
CA GLU A 29 11.89 -9.93 18.43
C GLU A 29 12.43 -11.04 17.51
N LEU A 30 11.69 -11.38 16.43
CA LEU A 30 12.14 -12.32 15.42
C LEU A 30 13.35 -11.81 14.64
N GLU A 31 13.35 -10.55 14.24
CA GLU A 31 14.50 -9.90 13.57
C GLU A 31 15.75 -9.93 14.44
N LYS A 32 15.63 -9.65 15.74
CA LYS A 32 16.74 -9.75 16.70
C LYS A 32 17.25 -11.18 16.86
N LYS A 33 16.32 -12.14 16.99
CA LYS A 33 16.65 -13.56 17.21
C LYS A 33 17.39 -14.17 16.03
N TYR A 34 17.01 -13.80 14.80
CA TYR A 34 17.55 -14.37 13.57
C TYR A 34 18.52 -13.44 12.85
N LYS A 35 19.09 -12.46 13.56
CA LYS A 35 20.03 -11.49 13.00
C LYS A 35 21.23 -12.22 12.38
N GLU A 36 21.51 -11.90 11.12
CA GLU A 36 22.65 -12.44 10.38
C GLU A 36 23.53 -11.29 9.88
N LYS A 37 24.87 -11.49 9.99
CA LYS A 37 25.83 -10.45 9.60
C LYS A 37 25.79 -10.23 8.08
N GLY A 38 25.70 -8.97 7.68
CA GLY A 38 25.67 -8.58 6.25
C GLY A 38 24.27 -8.51 5.65
N TYR A 39 23.23 -8.79 6.45
CA TYR A 39 21.83 -8.68 6.03
C TYR A 39 21.06 -7.72 6.91
N GLU A 40 20.15 -7.00 6.27
CA GLU A 40 19.05 -6.30 6.96
C GLU A 40 17.83 -7.22 6.97
N LEU A 41 17.20 -7.35 8.14
CA LEU A 41 16.06 -8.22 8.32
C LEU A 41 14.78 -7.38 8.39
N SER A 42 13.73 -7.90 7.78
CA SER A 42 12.38 -7.36 7.91
C SER A 42 11.38 -8.49 8.10
N CYS A 43 10.67 -8.44 9.22
CA CYS A 43 9.59 -9.39 9.52
C CYS A 43 8.25 -8.81 9.09
N VAL A 44 7.66 -9.38 8.06
CA VAL A 44 6.41 -8.89 7.45
C VAL A 44 5.27 -9.85 7.78
N PRO A 45 4.21 -9.38 8.47
CA PRO A 45 2.99 -10.15 8.62
C PRO A 45 2.25 -10.25 7.29
N MET A 46 1.88 -11.46 6.90
CA MET A 46 1.07 -11.75 5.74
C MET A 46 -0.28 -12.33 6.17
N LEU A 47 -1.28 -12.30 5.28
CA LEU A 47 -2.61 -12.82 5.55
C LEU A 47 -3.20 -12.27 6.86
N ARG A 48 -3.09 -10.96 7.07
CA ARG A 48 -3.54 -10.24 8.28
C ARG A 48 -2.94 -10.78 9.60
N GLY A 49 -1.70 -11.30 9.54
CA GLY A 49 -0.98 -11.80 10.71
C GLY A 49 -1.11 -13.31 10.95
N ASP A 50 -1.77 -14.05 10.06
CA ASP A 50 -1.79 -15.52 10.12
C ASP A 50 -0.38 -16.12 9.89
N ARG A 51 0.43 -15.47 9.08
CA ARG A 51 1.81 -15.89 8.80
C ARG A 51 2.77 -14.73 8.86
N TYR A 52 3.98 -15.01 9.34
CA TYR A 52 5.09 -14.06 9.37
C TYR A 52 6.19 -14.56 8.45
N TYR A 53 6.70 -13.67 7.60
CA TYR A 53 7.83 -13.94 6.72
C TYR A 53 9.00 -13.09 7.13
N LEU A 54 10.14 -13.70 7.38
CA LEU A 54 11.38 -13.03 7.67
C LEU A 54 12.19 -12.90 6.36
N PHE A 55 12.36 -11.67 5.91
CA PHE A 55 13.13 -11.37 4.72
C PHE A 55 14.54 -10.97 5.11
N TYR A 56 15.54 -11.53 4.40
CA TYR A 56 16.93 -11.17 4.51
C TYR A 56 17.31 -10.34 3.29
N TYR A 57 17.61 -9.06 3.50
CA TYR A 57 17.97 -8.13 2.44
C TYR A 57 19.47 -7.88 2.42
N LYS A 58 20.11 -8.06 1.28
CA LYS A 58 21.43 -7.52 0.99
C LYS A 58 21.22 -6.12 0.39
N VAL A 59 21.51 -5.09 1.17
CA VAL A 59 21.15 -3.71 0.81
C VAL A 59 22.35 -2.98 0.21
N TYR A 60 22.19 -2.52 -1.03
CA TYR A 60 23.19 -1.71 -1.74
C TYR A 60 22.75 -0.25 -1.70
N SER A 61 23.56 0.62 -1.09
CA SER A 61 23.26 2.04 -0.90
C SER A 61 23.88 2.96 -1.95
N ASP A 62 24.89 2.50 -2.69
CA ASP A 62 25.47 3.29 -3.79
C ASP A 62 24.69 3.02 -5.08
N VAL A 63 23.62 3.80 -5.27
CA VAL A 63 22.75 3.71 -6.45
C VAL A 63 22.82 5.05 -7.19
N ARG A 64 23.17 5.01 -8.47
CA ARG A 64 23.40 6.23 -9.27
C ARG A 64 22.41 6.30 -10.43
N LEU A 65 21.83 7.48 -10.63
CA LEU A 65 20.98 7.76 -11.77
C LEU A 65 21.79 7.70 -13.07
N VAL A 66 21.33 6.90 -14.02
CA VAL A 66 21.90 6.79 -15.37
C VAL A 66 21.14 7.70 -16.33
N GLY A 67 19.81 7.71 -16.26
CA GLY A 67 19.00 8.54 -17.11
C GLY A 67 17.51 8.41 -16.81
N ALA A 68 16.76 9.43 -17.20
CA ALA A 68 15.32 9.50 -17.18
C ALA A 68 14.88 10.42 -18.32
N PRO A 69 13.65 10.28 -18.86
CA PRO A 69 13.12 11.25 -19.82
C PRO A 69 12.89 12.60 -19.14
N SER A 70 12.77 13.66 -19.95
CA SER A 70 12.33 14.95 -19.43
C SER A 70 10.90 14.84 -18.84
N ALA A 71 10.56 15.72 -17.91
CA ALA A 71 9.22 15.76 -17.32
C ALA A 71 8.11 15.94 -18.38
N MET A 72 8.41 16.64 -19.49
CA MET A 72 7.49 16.82 -20.63
C MET A 72 7.12 15.52 -21.32
N LEU A 73 8.03 14.55 -21.37
CA LEU A 73 7.77 13.23 -21.95
C LEU A 73 7.25 12.24 -20.89
N GLY A 74 7.89 12.24 -19.72
CA GLY A 74 7.55 11.32 -18.64
C GLY A 74 6.13 11.51 -18.11
N ALA A 75 5.65 12.74 -18.07
CA ALA A 75 4.32 13.10 -17.56
C ALA A 75 3.44 13.80 -18.59
N PHE A 76 3.59 13.49 -19.89
CA PHE A 76 2.91 14.18 -20.99
C PHE A 76 1.38 14.24 -20.81
N GLY A 77 0.74 13.12 -20.46
CA GLY A 77 -0.70 13.06 -20.17
C GLY A 77 -1.11 13.67 -18.82
N GLY A 78 -0.14 14.05 -18.00
CA GLY A 78 -0.35 14.70 -16.69
C GLY A 78 -1.29 13.92 -15.77
N ASP A 79 -2.02 14.65 -14.94
CA ASP A 79 -3.03 14.09 -14.03
C ASP A 79 -4.28 13.59 -14.78
N THR A 80 -4.55 14.10 -15.99
CA THR A 80 -5.70 13.69 -16.80
C THR A 80 -5.67 12.21 -17.15
N ASP A 81 -4.50 11.68 -17.49
CA ASP A 81 -4.33 10.26 -17.86
C ASP A 81 -4.28 9.31 -16.66
N ASN A 82 -4.13 9.82 -15.43
CA ASN A 82 -4.05 8.98 -14.26
C ASN A 82 -5.38 8.24 -14.04
N TRP A 83 -5.33 6.90 -13.95
CA TRP A 83 -6.48 6.00 -13.90
C TRP A 83 -7.41 6.08 -15.13
N SER A 84 -6.92 6.61 -16.25
CA SER A 84 -7.65 6.71 -17.51
C SER A 84 -6.90 6.03 -18.62
N TRP A 85 -7.61 5.49 -19.59
CA TRP A 85 -7.05 4.87 -20.79
C TRP A 85 -7.53 5.62 -22.05
N PRO A 86 -6.69 5.84 -23.07
CA PRO A 86 -5.25 5.51 -23.13
C PRO A 86 -4.38 6.44 -22.30
N GLN A 87 -3.18 5.95 -21.90
CA GLN A 87 -2.19 6.74 -21.16
C GLN A 87 -1.10 7.23 -22.11
N HIS A 88 -0.71 8.51 -21.96
CA HIS A 88 0.29 9.18 -22.77
C HIS A 88 1.50 9.56 -21.89
N LYS A 89 2.23 8.55 -21.43
CA LYS A 89 3.40 8.72 -20.57
C LYS A 89 4.57 7.89 -21.08
N CYS A 90 5.77 8.46 -20.98
CA CYS A 90 7.04 7.75 -21.17
C CYS A 90 7.81 7.83 -19.86
N ASP A 91 7.24 7.24 -18.83
CA ASP A 91 7.69 7.36 -17.44
C ASP A 91 8.61 6.18 -17.08
N PHE A 92 9.91 6.41 -17.17
CA PHE A 92 10.93 5.46 -16.75
C PHE A 92 12.14 6.15 -16.15
N SER A 93 12.90 5.42 -15.33
CA SER A 93 14.20 5.83 -14.86
C SER A 93 15.16 4.65 -14.83
N LEU A 94 16.41 4.91 -15.18
CA LEU A 94 17.48 3.93 -15.19
C LEU A 94 18.46 4.25 -14.08
N TYR A 95 18.73 3.28 -13.24
CA TYR A 95 19.69 3.35 -12.15
C TYR A 95 20.76 2.27 -12.31
N ARG A 96 21.96 2.58 -11.83
CA ARG A 96 23.05 1.62 -11.75
C ARG A 96 23.46 1.45 -10.30
N VAL A 97 23.49 0.21 -9.84
CA VAL A 97 23.95 -0.17 -8.51
C VAL A 97 25.47 -0.33 -8.55
N TYR A 98 26.14 0.21 -7.55
CA TYR A 98 27.59 0.08 -7.35
C TYR A 98 27.87 -0.70 -6.07
N ALA A 99 29.00 -1.41 -6.07
CA ALA A 99 29.49 -2.22 -4.98
C ALA A 99 30.99 -1.98 -4.78
N ASP A 100 31.57 -2.53 -3.72
CA ASP A 100 33.02 -2.62 -3.61
C ASP A 100 33.61 -3.55 -4.70
N LYS A 101 34.91 -3.67 -4.75
CA LYS A 101 35.63 -4.47 -5.76
C LYS A 101 35.32 -5.98 -5.64
N ASP A 102 34.87 -6.41 -4.47
CA ASP A 102 34.47 -7.80 -4.17
C ASP A 102 32.96 -8.06 -4.35
N GLY A 103 32.19 -7.06 -4.80
CA GLY A 103 30.75 -7.16 -5.03
C GLY A 103 29.91 -7.05 -3.77
N ASN A 104 30.47 -6.57 -2.65
CA ASN A 104 29.72 -6.37 -1.41
C ASN A 104 29.08 -4.98 -1.36
N PRO A 105 27.98 -4.82 -0.58
CA PRO A 105 27.41 -3.52 -0.30
C PRO A 105 28.42 -2.56 0.30
N ALA A 106 28.48 -1.35 -0.24
CA ALA A 106 29.36 -0.30 0.23
C ALA A 106 28.63 1.05 0.22
N LYS A 107 29.06 1.96 1.09
CA LYS A 107 28.68 3.38 1.00
C LYS A 107 29.26 3.98 -0.25
N TYR A 108 28.70 5.10 -0.71
CA TYR A 108 29.22 5.83 -1.87
C TYR A 108 30.74 6.03 -1.79
N SER A 109 31.44 5.62 -2.85
CA SER A 109 32.86 5.89 -3.08
C SER A 109 33.12 6.02 -4.58
N LYS A 110 34.11 6.84 -4.94
CA LYS A 110 34.55 6.92 -6.34
C LYS A 110 35.24 5.64 -6.82
N ASP A 111 35.72 4.82 -5.88
CA ASP A 111 36.42 3.55 -6.16
C ASP A 111 35.45 2.38 -6.33
N ASN A 112 34.18 2.56 -6.02
CA ASN A 112 33.17 1.53 -6.23
C ASN A 112 32.98 1.25 -7.72
N VAL A 113 32.76 -0.03 -8.01
CA VAL A 113 32.53 -0.55 -9.37
C VAL A 113 31.07 -0.92 -9.59
N PRO A 114 30.58 -0.90 -10.84
CA PRO A 114 29.25 -1.41 -11.14
C PRO A 114 29.05 -2.82 -10.64
N LEU A 115 27.96 -3.07 -9.91
CA LEU A 115 27.59 -4.42 -9.44
C LEU A 115 27.42 -5.33 -10.64
N GLN A 116 28.07 -6.50 -10.59
CA GLN A 116 27.89 -7.56 -11.55
C GLN A 116 26.81 -8.52 -11.02
N PRO A 117 25.58 -8.51 -11.57
CA PRO A 117 24.53 -9.40 -11.12
C PRO A 117 24.82 -10.85 -11.54
N GLN A 118 24.38 -11.82 -10.74
CA GLN A 118 24.51 -13.24 -11.06
C GLN A 118 23.68 -13.65 -12.30
N TYR A 119 22.59 -12.92 -12.54
CA TYR A 119 21.70 -13.13 -13.67
C TYR A 119 21.19 -11.80 -14.24
N VAL A 120 21.14 -11.71 -15.55
CA VAL A 120 20.61 -10.54 -16.27
C VAL A 120 19.38 -10.97 -17.05
N LEU A 121 18.27 -10.28 -16.84
CA LEU A 121 17.07 -10.47 -17.65
C LEU A 121 17.30 -9.85 -19.04
N PRO A 122 17.17 -10.61 -20.14
CA PRO A 122 17.30 -10.05 -21.47
C PRO A 122 16.15 -9.11 -21.79
N VAL A 123 16.46 -7.99 -22.43
CA VAL A 123 15.46 -7.03 -22.92
C VAL A 123 15.17 -7.34 -24.39
N SER A 124 13.92 -7.72 -24.69
CA SER A 124 13.47 -7.91 -26.06
C SER A 124 12.94 -6.59 -26.63
N VAL A 125 13.37 -6.26 -27.83
CA VAL A 125 12.86 -5.12 -28.63
C VAL A 125 11.93 -5.57 -29.76
N ALA A 126 11.59 -6.86 -29.83
CA ALA A 126 10.75 -7.42 -30.88
C ALA A 126 9.26 -6.97 -30.80
N GLY A 127 8.86 -6.38 -29.67
CA GLY A 127 7.47 -6.01 -29.39
C GLY A 127 6.63 -7.23 -29.00
N LEU A 128 5.34 -6.98 -28.78
CA LEU A 128 4.32 -7.98 -28.45
C LEU A 128 3.24 -8.00 -29.54
N LYS A 129 2.64 -9.16 -29.72
CA LYS A 129 1.48 -9.35 -30.62
C LYS A 129 0.25 -9.67 -29.77
N GLU A 130 -0.93 -9.47 -30.31
CA GLU A 130 -2.16 -9.89 -29.68
C GLU A 130 -2.15 -11.40 -29.42
N GLY A 131 -2.48 -11.80 -28.18
CA GLY A 131 -2.44 -13.19 -27.73
C GLY A 131 -1.10 -13.66 -27.14
N ASP A 132 -0.04 -12.84 -27.19
CA ASP A 132 1.22 -13.18 -26.53
C ASP A 132 1.07 -13.19 -25.00
N TYR A 133 1.79 -14.08 -24.35
CA TYR A 133 1.83 -14.13 -22.90
C TYR A 133 2.57 -12.91 -22.34
N ALA A 134 1.96 -12.23 -21.39
CA ALA A 134 2.56 -11.11 -20.66
C ALA A 134 2.40 -11.30 -19.15
N MET A 135 3.44 -10.97 -18.40
CA MET A 135 3.45 -11.07 -16.93
C MET A 135 4.14 -9.85 -16.33
N LEU A 136 3.56 -9.32 -15.27
CA LEU A 136 4.15 -8.30 -14.42
C LEU A 136 4.62 -8.91 -13.11
N LEU A 137 5.87 -8.63 -12.74
CA LEU A 137 6.41 -8.90 -11.41
C LEU A 137 6.49 -7.58 -10.65
N GLY A 138 5.93 -7.55 -9.43
CA GLY A 138 5.93 -6.35 -8.62
C GLY A 138 5.39 -6.58 -7.22
N TYR A 139 5.41 -5.51 -6.44
CA TYR A 139 4.95 -5.49 -5.06
C TYR A 139 3.73 -4.56 -4.95
N PRO A 140 2.50 -5.10 -5.02
CA PRO A 140 1.30 -4.29 -4.81
C PRO A 140 1.30 -3.73 -3.38
N GLY A 141 0.87 -2.48 -3.21
CA GLY A 141 0.83 -1.82 -1.92
C GLY A 141 -0.09 -2.52 -0.92
N SER A 142 -1.31 -2.82 -1.37
CA SER A 142 -2.29 -3.58 -0.60
C SER A 142 -3.30 -4.26 -1.51
N THR A 143 -3.88 -5.35 -1.04
CA THR A 143 -5.00 -6.04 -1.69
C THR A 143 -6.05 -6.42 -0.67
N ALA A 144 -7.33 -6.36 -1.07
CA ALA A 144 -8.47 -6.65 -0.20
C ALA A 144 -9.37 -7.73 -0.80
N ARG A 145 -8.78 -8.83 -1.27
CA ARG A 145 -9.49 -9.91 -1.99
C ARG A 145 -10.57 -10.61 -1.18
N TYR A 146 -10.38 -10.69 0.13
CA TYR A 146 -11.27 -11.41 1.05
C TYR A 146 -12.24 -10.49 1.79
N THR A 147 -12.44 -9.26 1.31
CA THR A 147 -13.46 -8.37 1.86
C THR A 147 -14.84 -8.96 1.57
N PRO A 148 -15.71 -9.11 2.57
CA PRO A 148 -17.07 -9.64 2.37
C PRO A 148 -17.97 -8.64 1.64
N SER A 149 -19.10 -9.10 1.13
CA SER A 149 -20.06 -8.29 0.35
C SER A 149 -20.46 -6.99 1.07
N PHE A 150 -20.77 -7.08 2.35
CA PHE A 150 -21.13 -5.91 3.17
C PHE A 150 -19.95 -4.96 3.44
N GLY A 151 -18.72 -5.45 3.45
CA GLY A 151 -17.54 -4.62 3.53
C GLY A 151 -17.24 -3.89 2.20
N VAL A 152 -17.50 -4.53 1.07
CA VAL A 152 -17.43 -3.88 -0.25
C VAL A 152 -18.51 -2.82 -0.37
N ALA A 153 -19.74 -3.12 0.05
CA ALA A 153 -20.84 -2.16 0.04
C ALA A 153 -20.54 -0.95 0.93
N GLU A 154 -20.08 -1.15 2.17
CA GLU A 154 -19.67 -0.07 3.08
C GLU A 154 -18.64 0.83 2.41
N LYS A 155 -17.63 0.26 1.77
CA LYS A 155 -16.56 1.03 1.14
C LYS A 155 -17.08 1.97 0.06
N ILE A 156 -17.92 1.48 -0.87
CA ILE A 156 -18.43 2.29 -1.99
C ILE A 156 -19.61 3.21 -1.63
N GLU A 157 -20.26 2.97 -0.49
CA GLU A 157 -21.42 3.76 -0.06
C GLU A 157 -21.10 4.76 1.05
N VAL A 158 -20.04 4.53 1.83
CA VAL A 158 -19.67 5.36 2.98
C VAL A 158 -18.24 5.87 2.88
N SER A 159 -17.26 4.98 2.84
CA SER A 159 -15.85 5.35 2.92
C SER A 159 -15.38 6.17 1.73
N ASP A 160 -15.60 5.69 0.52
CA ASP A 160 -15.17 6.36 -0.70
C ASP A 160 -15.90 7.70 -0.93
N PRO A 161 -17.23 7.79 -0.78
CA PRO A 161 -17.93 9.08 -0.87
C PRO A 161 -17.45 10.10 0.15
N ALA A 162 -17.18 9.70 1.39
CA ALA A 162 -16.67 10.61 2.43
C ALA A 162 -15.28 11.15 2.06
N MET A 163 -14.38 10.27 1.60
CA MET A 163 -13.04 10.65 1.14
C MET A 163 -13.10 11.57 -0.08
N VAL A 164 -13.90 11.23 -1.10
CA VAL A 164 -14.07 12.03 -2.32
C VAL A 164 -14.53 13.44 -1.97
N LYS A 165 -15.54 13.58 -1.10
CA LYS A 165 -16.07 14.87 -0.69
C LYS A 165 -15.01 15.78 -0.08
N VAL A 166 -14.13 15.27 0.78
CA VAL A 166 -13.05 16.09 1.37
C VAL A 166 -12.01 16.44 0.32
N ARG A 167 -11.64 15.47 -0.52
CA ARG A 167 -10.60 15.68 -1.54
C ARG A 167 -11.05 16.57 -2.67
N ASP A 168 -12.32 16.63 -3.01
CA ASP A 168 -12.88 17.61 -3.94
C ASP A 168 -12.52 19.05 -3.51
N VAL A 169 -12.77 19.37 -2.25
CA VAL A 169 -12.46 20.69 -1.69
C VAL A 169 -10.94 20.94 -1.67
N LYS A 170 -10.17 19.99 -1.17
CA LYS A 170 -8.70 20.10 -1.10
C LYS A 170 -8.07 20.31 -2.48
N LEU A 171 -8.47 19.52 -3.46
CA LEU A 171 -7.92 19.60 -4.81
C LEU A 171 -8.33 20.88 -5.52
N ALA A 172 -9.53 21.40 -5.28
CA ALA A 172 -9.96 22.69 -5.81
C ALA A 172 -9.07 23.82 -5.29
N ILE A 173 -8.87 23.91 -3.97
CA ILE A 173 -8.03 24.92 -3.33
C ILE A 173 -6.57 24.81 -3.80
N LEU A 174 -6.00 23.59 -3.80
CA LEU A 174 -4.62 23.39 -4.23
C LEU A 174 -4.43 23.76 -5.70
N ARG A 175 -5.38 23.43 -6.56
CA ARG A 175 -5.32 23.74 -8.00
C ARG A 175 -5.33 25.26 -8.22
N GLU A 176 -6.21 25.97 -7.57
CA GLU A 176 -6.29 27.43 -7.65
C GLU A 176 -4.99 28.09 -7.20
N ALA A 177 -4.47 27.72 -6.03
CA ALA A 177 -3.22 28.25 -5.51
C ALA A 177 -2.01 27.93 -6.42
N MET A 178 -1.92 26.71 -6.94
CA MET A 178 -0.86 26.28 -7.86
C MET A 178 -0.94 26.96 -9.23
N GLN A 179 -2.12 27.38 -9.67
CA GLN A 179 -2.30 28.15 -10.92
C GLN A 179 -1.89 29.60 -10.74
N ALA A 180 -2.11 30.16 -9.55
CA ALA A 180 -1.79 31.56 -9.25
C ALA A 180 -0.29 31.79 -9.04
N ASP A 181 0.45 30.80 -8.52
CA ASP A 181 1.85 30.95 -8.14
C ASP A 181 2.72 29.72 -8.52
N PRO A 182 3.73 29.88 -9.41
CA PRO A 182 4.65 28.81 -9.79
C PRO A 182 5.47 28.25 -8.63
N GLU A 183 5.79 29.02 -7.60
CA GLU A 183 6.52 28.55 -6.43
C GLU A 183 5.64 27.64 -5.58
N VAL A 184 4.38 28.03 -5.35
CA VAL A 184 3.37 27.18 -4.71
C VAL A 184 3.17 25.89 -5.50
N LYS A 185 3.14 25.97 -6.83
CA LYS A 185 3.05 24.77 -7.69
C LYS A 185 4.22 23.83 -7.46
N LEU A 186 5.44 24.33 -7.36
CA LEU A 186 6.63 23.49 -7.11
C LEU A 186 6.54 22.81 -5.73
N GLN A 187 6.11 23.54 -4.70
CA GLN A 187 6.02 23.02 -3.34
C GLN A 187 4.91 22.00 -3.18
N TYR A 188 3.77 22.18 -3.83
CA TYR A 188 2.54 21.39 -3.59
C TYR A 188 2.23 20.37 -4.68
N ALA A 189 2.96 20.32 -5.79
CA ALA A 189 2.69 19.39 -6.89
C ALA A 189 2.61 17.92 -6.44
N SER A 190 3.59 17.45 -5.65
CA SER A 190 3.60 16.07 -5.15
C SER A 190 2.38 15.78 -4.26
N LYS A 191 2.01 16.72 -3.40
CA LYS A 191 0.85 16.61 -2.51
C LYS A 191 -0.46 16.61 -3.29
N TYR A 192 -0.57 17.46 -4.32
CA TYR A 192 -1.70 17.49 -5.23
C TYR A 192 -1.87 16.15 -5.94
N PHE A 193 -0.81 15.63 -6.58
CA PHE A 193 -0.86 14.36 -7.30
C PHE A 193 -1.19 13.18 -6.39
N GLY A 194 -0.64 13.13 -5.18
CA GLY A 194 -0.98 12.10 -4.19
C GLY A 194 -2.46 12.13 -3.78
N ASN A 195 -3.01 13.31 -3.55
CA ASN A 195 -4.44 13.47 -3.23
C ASN A 195 -5.32 13.10 -4.42
N SER A 196 -4.98 13.57 -5.63
CA SER A 196 -5.72 13.29 -6.87
C SER A 196 -5.71 11.80 -7.20
N ASN A 197 -4.58 11.12 -7.00
CA ASN A 197 -4.45 9.68 -7.27
C ASN A 197 -5.51 8.86 -6.51
N TYR A 198 -5.61 9.02 -5.21
CA TYR A 198 -6.60 8.30 -4.40
C TYR A 198 -8.03 8.79 -4.62
N TRP A 199 -8.22 10.08 -4.91
CA TRP A 199 -9.52 10.63 -5.27
C TRP A 199 -10.08 9.98 -6.54
N LYS A 200 -9.28 9.90 -7.60
CA LYS A 200 -9.65 9.21 -8.84
C LYS A 200 -9.86 7.72 -8.65
N TYR A 201 -9.00 7.08 -7.85
CA TYR A 201 -9.16 5.69 -7.48
C TYR A 201 -10.52 5.42 -6.84
N ALA A 202 -10.91 6.20 -5.82
CA ALA A 202 -12.18 6.03 -5.13
C ALA A 202 -13.40 6.25 -6.07
N ILE A 203 -13.35 7.25 -6.94
CA ILE A 203 -14.40 7.47 -7.95
C ILE A 203 -14.50 6.27 -8.90
N GLY A 204 -13.35 5.77 -9.35
CA GLY A 204 -13.28 4.59 -10.21
C GLY A 204 -13.79 3.33 -9.49
N GLU A 205 -13.39 3.11 -8.25
CA GLU A 205 -13.82 1.97 -7.43
C GLU A 205 -15.33 1.96 -7.25
N MET A 206 -15.93 3.08 -6.84
CA MET A 206 -17.39 3.21 -6.74
C MET A 206 -18.11 2.90 -8.06
N LYS A 207 -17.59 3.43 -9.17
CA LYS A 207 -18.18 3.24 -10.51
C LYS A 207 -18.13 1.78 -10.93
N TYR A 208 -16.94 1.19 -10.92
CA TYR A 208 -16.75 -0.15 -11.47
C TYR A 208 -17.26 -1.25 -10.56
N THR A 209 -17.21 -1.09 -9.24
CA THR A 209 -17.82 -2.00 -8.27
C THR A 209 -19.33 -2.11 -8.50
N ARG A 210 -20.00 -1.01 -8.81
CA ARG A 210 -21.43 -1.03 -9.16
C ARG A 210 -21.66 -1.59 -10.58
N GLN A 211 -20.87 -1.17 -11.55
CA GLN A 211 -21.01 -1.60 -12.95
C GLN A 211 -20.88 -3.12 -13.11
N TYR A 212 -19.98 -3.76 -12.36
CA TYR A 212 -19.73 -5.20 -12.43
C TYR A 212 -20.41 -5.99 -11.32
N ASP A 213 -21.29 -5.36 -10.55
CA ASP A 213 -22.00 -5.98 -9.43
C ASP A 213 -21.08 -6.80 -8.50
N VAL A 214 -19.97 -6.19 -8.09
CA VAL A 214 -18.98 -6.89 -7.23
C VAL A 214 -19.61 -7.31 -5.90
N VAL A 215 -20.57 -6.55 -5.38
CA VAL A 215 -21.31 -6.90 -4.15
C VAL A 215 -22.10 -8.19 -4.35
N GLY A 216 -22.81 -8.33 -5.49
CA GLY A 216 -23.54 -9.55 -5.85
C GLY A 216 -22.60 -10.75 -6.04
N LEU A 217 -21.45 -10.56 -6.71
CA LEU A 217 -20.44 -11.60 -6.87
C LEU A 217 -19.91 -12.09 -5.50
N LYS A 218 -19.60 -11.17 -4.59
CA LYS A 218 -19.17 -11.51 -3.23
C LYS A 218 -20.25 -12.21 -2.41
N THR A 219 -21.50 -11.78 -2.54
CA THR A 219 -22.64 -12.46 -1.91
C THR A 219 -22.76 -13.91 -2.39
N ALA A 220 -22.58 -14.15 -3.68
CA ALA A 220 -22.59 -15.51 -4.22
C ALA A 220 -21.40 -16.36 -3.73
N GLU A 221 -20.23 -15.78 -3.56
CA GLU A 221 -19.07 -16.45 -2.92
C GLU A 221 -19.37 -16.83 -1.45
N GLU A 222 -19.99 -15.93 -0.68
CA GLU A 222 -20.38 -16.16 0.71
C GLU A 222 -21.43 -17.27 0.83
N GLN A 223 -22.37 -17.34 -0.11
CA GLN A 223 -23.37 -18.42 -0.16
C GLN A 223 -22.68 -19.77 -0.39
N LYS A 224 -21.78 -19.87 -1.39
CA LYS A 224 -21.00 -21.08 -1.64
C LYS A 224 -20.17 -21.51 -0.43
N LEU A 225 -19.55 -20.55 0.25
CA LEU A 225 -18.79 -20.80 1.48
C LEU A 225 -19.73 -21.36 2.58
N THR A 226 -20.88 -20.75 2.74
CA THR A 226 -21.88 -21.17 3.74
C THR A 226 -22.40 -22.60 3.47
N GLU A 227 -22.66 -22.92 2.21
CA GLU A 227 -23.05 -24.29 1.81
C GLU A 227 -21.95 -25.31 2.08
N TRP A 228 -20.71 -24.95 1.75
CA TRP A 228 -19.53 -25.77 2.02
C TRP A 228 -19.31 -25.98 3.53
N ILE A 229 -19.54 -24.97 4.36
CA ILE A 229 -19.48 -25.09 5.83
C ILE A 229 -20.57 -26.07 6.33
N LYS A 230 -21.81 -25.90 5.89
CA LYS A 230 -22.97 -26.71 6.32
C LYS A 230 -22.88 -28.18 5.91
N ALA A 231 -22.12 -28.49 4.87
CA ALA A 231 -21.97 -29.86 4.37
C ALA A 231 -21.11 -30.80 5.25
N ASP A 232 -20.44 -30.29 6.28
CA ASP A 232 -19.61 -31.09 7.19
C ASP A 232 -19.76 -30.61 8.63
N SER A 233 -20.05 -31.51 9.56
CA SER A 233 -20.30 -31.17 10.98
C SER A 233 -19.09 -30.54 11.68
N ARG A 234 -17.86 -30.92 11.31
CA ARG A 234 -16.64 -30.34 11.87
C ARG A 234 -16.43 -28.93 11.36
N ARG A 235 -16.73 -28.68 10.07
CA ARG A 235 -16.70 -27.34 9.50
C ARG A 235 -17.76 -26.44 10.10
N LEU A 236 -18.98 -26.98 10.26
CA LEU A 236 -20.10 -26.28 10.90
C LEU A 236 -19.75 -25.88 12.35
N SER A 237 -19.18 -26.80 13.13
CA SER A 237 -18.75 -26.53 14.51
C SER A 237 -17.62 -25.46 14.59
N LYS A 238 -16.78 -25.36 13.55
CA LYS A 238 -15.63 -24.44 13.56
C LYS A 238 -15.93 -23.07 12.95
N TYR A 239 -16.80 -23.02 11.93
CA TYR A 239 -17.00 -21.83 11.08
C TYR A 239 -18.47 -21.44 10.93
N GLY A 240 -19.40 -22.11 11.64
CA GLY A 240 -20.85 -21.95 11.41
C GLY A 240 -21.34 -20.52 11.46
N ASP A 241 -20.80 -19.72 12.36
CA ASP A 241 -21.20 -18.34 12.60
C ASP A 241 -20.32 -17.29 11.92
N LEU A 242 -19.31 -17.71 11.16
CA LEU A 242 -18.26 -16.82 10.59
C LEU A 242 -18.82 -15.60 9.85
N ILE A 243 -19.78 -15.82 8.94
CA ILE A 243 -20.35 -14.72 8.14
C ILE A 243 -21.23 -13.81 8.98
N ALA A 244 -21.97 -14.38 9.95
CA ALA A 244 -22.79 -13.61 10.88
C ALA A 244 -21.93 -12.73 11.79
N GLU A 245 -20.91 -13.29 12.42
CA GLU A 245 -19.96 -12.56 13.27
C GLU A 245 -19.25 -11.44 12.52
N LEU A 246 -18.80 -11.71 11.30
CA LEU A 246 -18.20 -10.66 10.46
C LEU A 246 -19.19 -9.54 10.17
N ARG A 247 -20.45 -9.86 9.85
CA ARG A 247 -21.50 -8.88 9.59
C ARG A 247 -21.78 -8.00 10.81
N GLU A 248 -21.83 -8.61 12.00
CA GLU A 248 -21.99 -7.87 13.26
C GLU A 248 -20.81 -6.91 13.51
N CYS A 249 -19.56 -7.33 13.26
CA CYS A 249 -18.41 -6.47 13.35
C CYS A 249 -18.51 -5.24 12.44
N TYR A 250 -18.92 -5.42 11.18
CA TYR A 250 -19.12 -4.32 10.25
C TYR A 250 -20.29 -3.41 10.68
N ALA A 251 -21.39 -3.98 11.13
CA ALA A 251 -22.52 -3.21 11.65
C ALA A 251 -22.15 -2.37 12.89
N PHE A 252 -21.33 -2.92 13.78
CA PHE A 252 -20.84 -2.20 14.95
C PHE A 252 -20.00 -0.98 14.59
N GLN A 253 -19.12 -1.08 13.58
CA GLN A 253 -18.27 0.05 13.18
C GLN A 253 -18.95 1.06 12.24
N ALA A 254 -20.01 0.68 11.55
CA ALA A 254 -20.66 1.49 10.53
C ALA A 254 -20.98 2.93 10.95
N PRO A 255 -21.49 3.23 12.18
CA PRO A 255 -21.79 4.59 12.61
C PRO A 255 -20.56 5.50 12.71
N TYR A 256 -19.37 4.93 12.85
CA TYR A 256 -18.12 5.66 13.10
C TYR A 256 -17.28 5.88 11.82
N ILE A 257 -17.51 5.10 10.77
CA ILE A 257 -16.64 5.06 9.58
C ILE A 257 -16.55 6.42 8.90
N ALA A 258 -17.68 7.07 8.64
CA ALA A 258 -17.67 8.37 7.99
C ALA A 258 -16.93 9.42 8.83
N ALA A 259 -17.15 9.44 10.15
CA ALA A 259 -16.47 10.36 11.07
C ALA A 259 -14.97 10.10 11.12
N ASP A 260 -14.53 8.84 11.14
CA ASP A 260 -13.12 8.45 11.10
C ASP A 260 -12.45 8.89 9.79
N ILE A 261 -13.11 8.71 8.64
CA ILE A 261 -12.62 9.17 7.34
C ILE A 261 -12.47 10.69 7.33
N TYR A 262 -13.51 11.43 7.76
CA TYR A 262 -13.42 12.89 7.84
C TYR A 262 -12.28 13.34 8.75
N HIS A 263 -12.15 12.74 9.93
CA HIS A 263 -11.05 13.06 10.85
C HIS A 263 -9.67 12.77 10.22
N LYS A 264 -9.48 11.61 9.61
CA LYS A 264 -8.23 11.26 8.94
C LYS A 264 -7.91 12.19 7.77
N GLU A 265 -8.88 12.49 6.93
CA GLU A 265 -8.69 13.31 5.74
C GLU A 265 -8.50 14.80 6.05
N THR A 266 -9.09 15.33 7.13
CA THR A 266 -8.99 16.75 7.47
C THR A 266 -7.93 17.05 8.51
N MET A 267 -7.82 16.24 9.58
CA MET A 267 -6.92 16.52 10.70
C MET A 267 -5.54 15.85 10.54
N ILE A 268 -5.52 14.56 10.15
CA ILE A 268 -4.26 13.81 10.07
C ILE A 268 -3.55 14.06 8.73
N ASN A 269 -4.28 13.99 7.63
CA ASN A 269 -3.74 14.12 6.26
C ASN A 269 -4.12 15.45 5.60
N GLY A 270 -4.72 16.37 6.34
CA GLY A 270 -5.39 17.53 5.77
C GLY A 270 -4.58 18.81 5.76
N SER A 271 -3.82 19.05 6.79
CA SER A 271 -3.04 20.28 6.96
C SER A 271 -1.55 19.98 7.07
N ASP A 272 -0.72 20.98 6.75
CA ASP A 272 0.71 20.94 7.06
C ASP A 272 0.98 21.17 8.56
N LEU A 273 -0.05 21.50 9.32
CA LEU A 273 -0.04 21.46 10.78
C LEU A 273 -0.04 20.00 11.21
N SER A 274 1.12 19.38 11.17
CA SER A 274 1.34 18.05 11.68
C SER A 274 0.94 17.99 13.16
N LEU A 275 0.31 16.90 13.59
CA LEU A 275 0.06 16.62 15.02
C LEU A 275 1.36 16.68 15.84
N ILE A 276 2.53 16.47 15.23
CA ILE A 276 3.85 16.65 15.83
C ILE A 276 4.06 18.12 16.23
N HIS A 277 3.63 19.08 15.42
CA HIS A 277 3.71 20.51 15.75
C HIS A 277 2.70 20.93 16.81
N ILE A 278 1.60 20.23 16.94
CA ILE A 278 0.59 20.48 17.99
C ILE A 278 1.00 19.82 19.30
N SER A 279 1.59 18.63 19.25
CA SER A 279 1.97 17.85 20.44
C SER A 279 3.37 18.21 20.99
N GLU A 280 4.26 18.83 20.23
CA GLU A 280 5.60 19.24 20.67
C GLU A 280 5.93 20.70 20.29
N PRO A 281 5.13 21.70 20.72
CA PRO A 281 5.44 23.10 20.42
C PRO A 281 6.71 23.62 21.10
N THR A 282 7.26 22.88 22.06
CA THR A 282 8.42 23.29 22.85
C THR A 282 9.77 22.87 22.30
N ARG A 283 9.85 21.93 21.36
CA ARG A 283 11.15 21.48 20.80
C ARG A 283 11.78 22.45 19.82
N HIS A 284 10.99 23.26 19.13
CA HIS A 284 11.53 24.27 18.19
C HIS A 284 11.93 25.59 18.84
N ALA A 285 11.47 25.86 20.05
CA ALA A 285 11.86 27.07 20.82
C ALA A 285 13.24 26.97 21.48
N GLN A 286 13.90 25.80 21.46
CA GLN A 286 15.22 25.61 22.07
C GLN A 286 16.39 25.60 21.09
N ILE A 287 16.18 25.93 19.81
CA ILE A 287 17.24 25.95 18.76
C ILE A 287 17.39 27.35 18.15
N SER A 288 16.92 28.41 18.82
CA SER A 288 17.22 29.79 18.46
C SER A 288 18.15 30.44 19.48
#